data_e09e8e7785ab0815a0c6a73ebd02ad14
#
_entry.id   e09e8e7785ab0815a0c6a73ebd02ad14
#
_cell.length_a   1.000
_cell.length_b   1.000
_cell.length_c   1.000
_cell.angle_alpha   90.00
_cell.angle_beta   90.00
_cell.angle_gamma   90.00
#
_symmetry.space_group_name_H-M   'P 1'
#
loop_
_entity.id
_entity.type
_entity.pdbx_description
1 polymer ?
#
loop_
_entity_poly.entity_id
_entity_poly.type
_entity_poly.pdbx_seq_one_letter_code
_entity_poly.pdbx_strand_id
1 'polypeptide(L)'
;MGVLGQTGAAGPASSEAAVSPEPTAFHFDSGDLVIGPFDPEEVKHNLFDPCKEISDAEFAAAGLVKSEVQPEPRVLSDRFIVTCAIEGEDPYTETLLVTNAAPKSVILSTSQQFNFHSAQVPEIFAFGPPNGGTEMCDVAVETKRGTFSASVFTYRASGDVTDLCAKAADTLGKLYLVG
;
A
#
# COMPACT_ATOMS: atom_id res chain seq x y z
N MET A 1 52.16 -20.91 -56.02
CA MET A 1 52.07 -20.03 -54.84
C MET A 1 50.64 -19.87 -54.45
N GLY A 2 50.26 -20.53 -53.41
CA GLY A 2 48.87 -20.53 -52.94
C GLY A 2 48.62 -19.46 -51.91
N VAL A 3 47.45 -18.83 -51.92
CA VAL A 3 46.94 -17.98 -50.85
C VAL A 3 45.61 -18.58 -50.40
N LEU A 4 45.59 -19.07 -49.20
CA LEU A 4 44.43 -19.61 -48.49
C LEU A 4 43.62 -18.42 -47.91
N GLY A 5 42.37 -18.26 -48.36
CA GLY A 5 41.41 -17.37 -47.77
C GLY A 5 40.69 -18.07 -46.56
N GLN A 6 40.81 -17.51 -45.37
CA GLN A 6 40.02 -17.90 -44.21
C GLN A 6 38.67 -17.19 -44.22
N THR A 7 37.60 -17.93 -44.33
CA THR A 7 36.23 -17.46 -44.10
C THR A 7 35.93 -17.53 -42.59
N GLY A 8 35.86 -16.39 -41.94
CA GLY A 8 35.39 -16.29 -40.56
C GLY A 8 33.88 -16.38 -40.50
N ALA A 9 33.37 -17.43 -39.86
CA ALA A 9 31.97 -17.57 -39.53
C ALA A 9 31.63 -16.71 -38.32
N ALA A 10 30.80 -15.68 -38.54
CA ALA A 10 30.20 -14.93 -37.46
C ALA A 10 29.09 -15.77 -36.81
N GLY A 11 29.28 -16.18 -35.56
CA GLY A 11 28.26 -16.83 -34.76
C GLY A 11 27.12 -15.86 -34.40
N PRO A 12 25.87 -16.36 -34.22
CA PRO A 12 24.78 -15.51 -33.84
C PRO A 12 24.97 -14.99 -32.42
N ALA A 13 24.94 -13.68 -32.26
CA ALA A 13 24.88 -13.03 -30.96
C ALA A 13 23.54 -13.38 -30.30
N SER A 14 23.58 -14.18 -29.25
CA SER A 14 22.43 -14.41 -28.37
C SER A 14 22.08 -13.11 -27.68
N SER A 15 21.01 -12.49 -28.12
CA SER A 15 20.39 -11.37 -27.42
C SER A 15 19.72 -11.94 -26.17
N GLU A 16 20.40 -11.86 -25.03
CA GLU A 16 19.75 -12.05 -23.73
C GLU A 16 18.75 -10.92 -23.59
N ALA A 17 17.46 -11.28 -23.67
CA ALA A 17 16.39 -10.37 -23.31
C ALA A 17 16.58 -10.00 -21.84
N ALA A 18 16.85 -8.73 -21.57
CA ALA A 18 16.90 -8.20 -20.21
C ALA A 18 15.51 -8.42 -19.57
N VAL A 19 15.43 -9.31 -18.60
CA VAL A 19 14.21 -9.51 -17.81
C VAL A 19 14.03 -8.22 -17.00
N SER A 20 13.01 -7.44 -17.35
CA SER A 20 12.62 -6.28 -16.50
C SER A 20 12.25 -6.82 -15.14
N PRO A 21 12.76 -6.21 -14.02
CA PRO A 21 12.36 -6.62 -12.69
C PRO A 21 10.84 -6.52 -12.55
N GLU A 22 10.24 -7.51 -11.90
CA GLU A 22 8.81 -7.47 -11.60
C GLU A 22 8.49 -6.22 -10.79
N PRO A 23 7.35 -5.56 -11.07
CA PRO A 23 6.96 -4.39 -10.32
C PRO A 23 6.72 -4.75 -8.85
N THR A 24 7.15 -3.89 -7.93
CA THR A 24 6.84 -4.03 -6.51
C THR A 24 5.34 -3.88 -6.31
N ALA A 25 4.70 -4.85 -5.68
CA ALA A 25 3.25 -4.90 -5.54
C ALA A 25 2.82 -5.67 -4.27
N PHE A 26 1.59 -5.45 -3.83
CA PHE A 26 0.86 -6.42 -3.04
C PHE A 26 0.26 -7.43 -4.02
N HIS A 27 0.43 -8.70 -3.76
CA HIS A 27 -0.06 -9.77 -4.62
C HIS A 27 -1.32 -10.38 -4.00
N PHE A 28 -2.49 -9.94 -4.43
CA PHE A 28 -3.76 -10.48 -3.98
C PHE A 28 -4.35 -11.44 -5.02
N ASP A 29 -5.22 -12.35 -4.58
CA ASP A 29 -5.97 -13.25 -5.47
C ASP A 29 -6.78 -12.48 -6.52
N SER A 30 -7.23 -11.27 -6.19
CA SER A 30 -7.94 -10.36 -7.10
C SER A 30 -7.03 -9.71 -8.15
N GLY A 31 -5.71 -9.76 -7.95
CA GLY A 31 -4.69 -9.17 -8.82
C GLY A 31 -3.71 -8.27 -8.05
N ASP A 32 -2.64 -7.89 -8.72
CA ASP A 32 -1.57 -7.08 -8.15
C ASP A 32 -2.00 -5.64 -7.88
N LEU A 33 -1.75 -5.16 -6.67
CA LEU A 33 -1.81 -3.75 -6.34
C LEU A 33 -0.39 -3.17 -6.44
N VAL A 34 -0.06 -2.63 -7.61
CA VAL A 34 1.29 -2.15 -7.94
C VAL A 34 1.63 -0.88 -7.16
N ILE A 35 2.72 -0.93 -6.39
CA ILE A 35 3.30 0.23 -5.70
C ILE A 35 4.01 1.10 -6.74
N GLY A 36 3.72 2.39 -6.74
CA GLY A 36 4.29 3.32 -7.69
C GLY A 36 3.42 4.55 -7.88
N PRO A 37 3.78 5.41 -8.84
CA PRO A 37 3.10 6.67 -9.04
C PRO A 37 1.59 6.52 -9.24
N PHE A 38 0.84 7.36 -8.57
CA PHE A 38 -0.60 7.47 -8.68
C PHE A 38 -1.04 7.70 -10.14
N ASP A 39 -1.99 6.89 -10.62
CA ASP A 39 -2.57 7.03 -11.95
C ASP A 39 -4.02 7.55 -11.85
N PRO A 40 -4.30 8.82 -12.21
CA PRO A 40 -5.63 9.39 -12.08
C PRO A 40 -6.70 8.67 -12.92
N GLU A 41 -6.33 8.10 -14.07
CA GLU A 41 -7.29 7.39 -14.92
C GLU A 41 -7.62 6.01 -14.34
N GLU A 42 -6.61 5.29 -13.83
CA GLU A 42 -6.86 4.04 -13.09
C GLU A 42 -7.74 4.28 -11.88
N VAL A 43 -7.39 5.24 -11.04
CA VAL A 43 -8.13 5.55 -9.80
C VAL A 43 -9.60 5.91 -10.07
N LYS A 44 -9.86 6.65 -11.14
CA LYS A 44 -11.22 7.06 -11.51
C LYS A 44 -12.15 5.89 -11.80
N HIS A 45 -11.63 4.79 -12.33
CA HIS A 45 -12.42 3.66 -12.78
C HIS A 45 -12.18 2.37 -11.98
N ASN A 46 -11.06 2.30 -11.26
CA ASN A 46 -10.56 1.09 -10.63
C ASN A 46 -9.87 1.38 -9.29
N LEU A 47 -10.48 2.24 -8.46
CA LEU A 47 -9.98 2.49 -7.10
C LEU A 47 -9.96 1.16 -6.33
N PHE A 48 -8.82 0.87 -5.68
CA PHE A 48 -8.67 -0.35 -4.91
C PHE A 48 -9.62 -0.36 -3.71
N ASP A 49 -10.44 -1.40 -3.60
CA ASP A 49 -11.36 -1.59 -2.46
C ASP A 49 -10.88 -2.74 -1.57
N PRO A 50 -10.23 -2.44 -0.43
CA PRO A 50 -9.62 -3.48 0.39
C PRO A 50 -10.62 -4.50 0.95
N CYS A 51 -11.89 -4.11 1.17
CA CYS A 51 -12.90 -5.03 1.66
C CYS A 51 -13.42 -6.02 0.62
N LYS A 52 -13.35 -5.65 -0.66
CA LYS A 52 -13.84 -6.47 -1.76
C LYS A 52 -12.75 -7.26 -2.44
N GLU A 53 -11.54 -6.71 -2.48
CA GLU A 53 -10.46 -7.25 -3.30
C GLU A 53 -9.45 -8.08 -2.50
N ILE A 54 -9.39 -7.91 -1.17
CA ILE A 54 -8.65 -8.82 -0.28
C ILE A 54 -9.63 -9.89 0.19
N SER A 55 -9.38 -11.15 -0.13
CA SER A 55 -10.22 -12.27 0.26
C SER A 55 -10.15 -12.55 1.77
N ASP A 56 -11.19 -13.19 2.31
CA ASP A 56 -11.20 -13.59 3.72
C ASP A 56 -10.06 -14.59 4.04
N ALA A 57 -9.63 -15.39 3.06
CA ALA A 57 -8.48 -16.29 3.20
C ALA A 57 -7.16 -15.53 3.33
N GLU A 58 -6.98 -14.44 2.57
CA GLU A 58 -5.81 -13.58 2.67
C GLU A 58 -5.79 -12.78 3.98
N PHE A 59 -6.94 -12.26 4.44
CA PHE A 59 -7.03 -11.68 5.76
C PHE A 59 -6.61 -12.67 6.84
N ALA A 60 -7.12 -13.89 6.78
CA ALA A 60 -6.78 -14.95 7.73
C ALA A 60 -5.29 -15.33 7.67
N ALA A 61 -4.70 -15.42 6.47
CA ALA A 61 -3.29 -15.70 6.26
C ALA A 61 -2.39 -14.57 6.81
N ALA A 62 -2.85 -13.32 6.73
CA ALA A 62 -2.21 -12.17 7.34
C ALA A 62 -2.40 -12.11 8.87
N GLY A 63 -3.20 -13.00 9.46
CA GLY A 63 -3.57 -12.95 10.88
C GLY A 63 -4.46 -11.75 11.22
N LEU A 64 -5.23 -11.27 10.25
CA LEU A 64 -6.18 -10.16 10.39
C LEU A 64 -7.60 -10.71 10.30
N VAL A 65 -8.53 -10.05 10.98
CA VAL A 65 -9.95 -10.39 10.93
C VAL A 65 -10.72 -9.17 10.45
N LYS A 66 -11.44 -9.33 9.36
CA LYS A 66 -12.32 -8.28 8.86
C LYS A 66 -13.52 -8.10 9.79
N SER A 67 -13.83 -6.88 10.20
CA SER A 67 -14.97 -6.60 11.06
C SER A 67 -16.29 -6.90 10.34
N GLU A 68 -17.27 -7.41 11.07
CA GLU A 68 -18.64 -7.63 10.55
C GLU A 68 -19.33 -6.32 10.19
N VAL A 69 -19.02 -5.25 10.93
CA VAL A 69 -19.57 -3.92 10.69
C VAL A 69 -18.57 -3.09 9.91
N GLN A 70 -18.91 -2.77 8.67
CA GLN A 70 -18.07 -2.00 7.79
C GLN A 70 -18.55 -0.55 7.64
N PRO A 71 -17.62 0.42 7.64
CA PRO A 71 -17.97 1.80 7.38
C PRO A 71 -18.43 2.00 5.92
N GLU A 72 -19.38 2.89 5.74
CA GLU A 72 -19.82 3.28 4.39
C GLU A 72 -18.70 4.07 3.66
N PRO A 73 -18.57 3.92 2.34
CA PRO A 73 -17.67 4.74 1.55
C PRO A 73 -17.97 6.23 1.72
N ARG A 74 -16.94 7.05 1.79
CA ARG A 74 -17.07 8.48 2.06
C ARG A 74 -16.46 9.33 0.94
N VAL A 75 -17.05 10.49 0.72
CA VAL A 75 -16.44 11.57 -0.05
C VAL A 75 -15.99 12.65 0.93
N LEU A 76 -14.68 12.87 1.03
CA LEU A 76 -14.10 13.91 1.86
C LEU A 76 -13.37 14.92 0.96
N SER A 77 -13.85 16.17 0.98
CA SER A 77 -13.19 17.26 0.24
C SER A 77 -12.90 16.92 -1.23
N ASP A 78 -13.89 16.44 -1.96
CA ASP A 78 -13.83 16.01 -3.38
C ASP A 78 -13.03 14.72 -3.63
N ARG A 79 -12.62 14.01 -2.58
CA ARG A 79 -11.92 12.75 -2.67
C ARG A 79 -12.79 11.59 -2.25
N PHE A 80 -12.80 10.55 -3.05
CA PHE A 80 -13.47 9.30 -2.70
C PHE A 80 -12.53 8.45 -1.83
N ILE A 81 -13.04 7.96 -0.71
CA ILE A 81 -12.31 7.12 0.25
C ILE A 81 -13.11 5.86 0.48
N VAL A 82 -12.48 4.72 0.31
CA VAL A 82 -13.00 3.42 0.71
C VAL A 82 -12.23 2.91 1.92
N THR A 83 -12.95 2.29 2.84
CA THR A 83 -12.39 1.80 4.10
C THR A 83 -12.82 0.38 4.35
N CYS A 84 -11.94 -0.39 5.02
CA CYS A 84 -12.23 -1.73 5.50
C CYS A 84 -11.82 -1.83 6.96
N ALA A 85 -12.78 -2.00 7.86
CA ALA A 85 -12.52 -2.12 9.28
C ALA A 85 -11.97 -3.52 9.62
N ILE A 86 -10.92 -3.54 10.42
CA ILE A 86 -10.26 -4.73 10.93
C ILE A 86 -10.55 -4.84 12.42
N GLU A 87 -10.88 -6.03 12.91
CA GLU A 87 -11.06 -6.27 14.34
C GLU A 87 -9.77 -6.01 15.10
N GLY A 88 -9.85 -5.18 16.12
CA GLY A 88 -8.72 -4.87 16.98
C GLY A 88 -8.59 -5.86 18.14
N GLU A 89 -7.36 -6.05 18.60
CA GLU A 89 -7.07 -6.79 19.84
C GLU A 89 -7.44 -5.99 21.11
N ASP A 90 -7.59 -4.69 20.97
CA ASP A 90 -7.79 -3.71 22.05
C ASP A 90 -9.06 -2.90 21.77
N PRO A 91 -10.04 -2.87 22.69
CA PRO A 91 -11.30 -2.14 22.50
C PRO A 91 -11.14 -0.61 22.41
N TYR A 92 -9.97 -0.08 22.73
CA TYR A 92 -9.67 1.35 22.65
C TYR A 92 -8.90 1.74 21.38
N THR A 93 -8.61 0.77 20.51
CA THR A 93 -7.85 1.00 19.30
C THR A 93 -8.63 0.45 18.11
N GLU A 94 -8.82 1.28 17.11
CA GLU A 94 -9.47 0.93 15.86
C GLU A 94 -8.43 0.86 14.74
N THR A 95 -8.54 -0.13 13.87
CA THR A 95 -7.69 -0.30 12.70
C THR A 95 -8.55 -0.33 11.44
N LEU A 96 -8.23 0.52 10.50
CA LEU A 96 -8.87 0.59 9.19
C LEU A 96 -7.83 0.38 8.08
N LEU A 97 -8.18 -0.39 7.07
CA LEU A 97 -7.53 -0.29 5.78
C LEU A 97 -8.25 0.80 4.98
N VAL A 98 -7.49 1.69 4.38
CA VAL A 98 -8.03 2.86 3.70
C VAL A 98 -7.41 2.99 2.33
N THR A 99 -8.23 3.19 1.30
CA THR A 99 -7.75 3.65 -0.01
C THR A 99 -8.31 5.02 -0.31
N ASN A 100 -7.41 5.95 -0.58
CA ASN A 100 -7.74 7.34 -0.87
C ASN A 100 -7.49 7.63 -2.37
N ALA A 101 -8.49 8.20 -3.04
CA ALA A 101 -8.39 8.65 -4.43
C ALA A 101 -7.59 9.97 -4.56
N ALA A 102 -6.45 10.06 -3.87
CA ALA A 102 -5.55 11.19 -3.91
C ALA A 102 -4.10 10.73 -3.92
N PRO A 103 -3.19 11.43 -4.64
CA PRO A 103 -1.78 11.11 -4.63
C PRO A 103 -1.12 11.51 -3.31
N LYS A 104 0.01 10.89 -3.00
CA LYS A 104 0.85 11.17 -1.82
C LYS A 104 1.09 12.65 -1.60
N SER A 105 1.41 13.40 -2.66
CA SER A 105 1.69 14.83 -2.58
C SER A 105 0.52 15.65 -2.03
N VAL A 106 -0.70 15.30 -2.42
CA VAL A 106 -1.93 15.97 -1.93
C VAL A 106 -2.19 15.59 -0.48
N ILE A 107 -2.06 14.32 -0.12
CA ILE A 107 -2.24 13.85 1.27
C ILE A 107 -1.26 14.58 2.19
N LEU A 108 0.02 14.59 1.86
CA LEU A 108 1.04 15.23 2.70
C LEU A 108 0.91 16.75 2.78
N SER A 109 0.31 17.40 1.78
CA SER A 109 0.05 18.86 1.84
C SER A 109 -1.06 19.24 2.81
N THR A 110 -1.92 18.29 3.21
CA THR A 110 -3.11 18.51 4.05
C THR A 110 -3.06 17.73 5.37
N SER A 111 -1.94 17.09 5.68
CA SER A 111 -1.77 16.24 6.86
C SER A 111 -0.48 16.57 7.61
N GLN A 112 -0.39 16.19 8.87
CA GLN A 112 0.88 16.20 9.58
C GLN A 112 1.71 15.01 9.13
N GLN A 113 2.92 15.23 8.66
CA GLN A 113 3.84 14.16 8.31
C GLN A 113 4.61 13.68 9.53
N PHE A 114 4.71 12.36 9.72
CA PHE A 114 5.54 11.72 10.73
C PHE A 114 6.82 11.16 10.10
N ASN A 115 7.93 11.31 10.83
CA ASN A 115 9.20 10.67 10.44
C ASN A 115 9.21 9.22 10.94
N PHE A 116 8.65 8.33 10.15
CA PHE A 116 8.53 6.92 10.45
C PHE A 116 9.04 6.08 9.28
N HIS A 117 9.76 5.01 9.58
CA HIS A 117 10.34 4.10 8.59
C HIS A 117 10.06 2.65 8.99
N SER A 118 9.76 1.82 8.00
CA SER A 118 9.67 0.38 8.14
C SER A 118 10.32 -0.29 6.94
N ALA A 119 10.96 -1.43 7.17
CA ALA A 119 11.60 -2.22 6.11
C ALA A 119 10.66 -3.27 5.48
N GLN A 120 9.46 -3.44 6.02
CA GLN A 120 8.54 -4.51 5.59
C GLN A 120 7.86 -4.20 4.26
N VAL A 121 7.49 -2.96 4.05
CA VAL A 121 6.85 -2.49 2.81
C VAL A 121 7.68 -1.35 2.23
N PRO A 122 8.04 -1.39 0.95
CA PRO A 122 8.81 -0.32 0.33
C PRO A 122 7.98 0.97 0.17
N GLU A 123 8.68 2.11 0.11
CA GLU A 123 8.13 3.42 -0.22
C GLU A 123 7.01 3.92 0.71
N ILE A 124 6.91 3.39 1.94
CA ILE A 124 5.93 3.87 2.90
C ILE A 124 6.17 5.32 3.31
N PHE A 125 5.11 5.99 3.69
CA PHE A 125 5.13 7.27 4.37
C PHE A 125 4.07 7.26 5.48
N ALA A 126 4.29 8.06 6.53
CA ALA A 126 3.38 8.13 7.67
C ALA A 126 2.86 9.55 7.86
N PHE A 127 1.60 9.66 8.22
CA PHE A 127 0.94 10.93 8.44
C PHE A 127 -0.19 10.79 9.48
N GLY A 128 -0.65 11.94 9.95
CA GLY A 128 -1.74 12.02 10.91
C GLY A 128 -2.59 13.26 10.71
N PRO A 129 -3.45 13.59 11.67
CA PRO A 129 -4.38 14.70 11.56
C PRO A 129 -3.64 16.03 11.33
N PRO A 130 -4.19 16.95 10.51
CA PRO A 130 -3.54 18.23 10.20
C PRO A 130 -3.44 19.17 11.41
N ASN A 131 -4.22 18.93 12.46
CA ASN A 131 -4.24 19.73 13.70
C ASN A 131 -3.14 19.35 14.71
N GLY A 132 -2.25 18.41 14.34
CA GLY A 132 -1.17 17.96 15.22
C GLY A 132 -1.61 16.96 16.29
N GLY A 133 -2.77 16.32 16.12
CA GLY A 133 -3.21 15.23 16.99
C GLY A 133 -2.27 14.03 16.93
N THR A 134 -2.16 13.31 18.05
CA THR A 134 -1.32 12.10 18.18
C THR A 134 -2.16 10.85 18.39
N GLU A 135 -3.47 10.96 18.26
CA GLU A 135 -4.44 9.88 18.44
C GLU A 135 -4.57 8.97 17.22
N MET A 136 -3.95 9.32 16.10
CA MET A 136 -4.04 8.56 14.85
C MET A 136 -2.70 8.56 14.10
N CYS A 137 -2.38 7.43 13.50
CA CYS A 137 -1.32 7.33 12.50
C CYS A 137 -1.81 6.50 11.32
N ASP A 138 -1.64 7.07 10.14
CA ASP A 138 -1.75 6.38 8.87
C ASP A 138 -0.36 6.05 8.36
N VAL A 139 -0.13 4.79 8.00
CA VAL A 139 1.04 4.36 7.23
C VAL A 139 0.55 3.93 5.86
N ALA A 140 1.09 4.54 4.83
CA ALA A 140 0.58 4.44 3.47
C ALA A 140 1.65 4.17 2.43
N VAL A 141 1.22 3.65 1.30
CA VAL A 141 2.00 3.57 0.05
C VAL A 141 1.18 4.17 -1.08
N GLU A 142 1.85 4.87 -1.98
CA GLU A 142 1.22 5.29 -3.23
C GLU A 142 1.17 4.09 -4.19
N THR A 143 0.01 3.85 -4.78
CA THR A 143 -0.20 2.80 -5.77
C THR A 143 -0.84 3.37 -7.03
N LYS A 144 -0.78 2.63 -8.13
CA LYS A 144 -1.48 3.05 -9.37
C LYS A 144 -2.98 3.18 -9.18
N ARG A 145 -3.56 2.46 -8.22
CA ARG A 145 -5.00 2.38 -7.96
C ARG A 145 -5.44 3.14 -6.70
N GLY A 146 -4.70 4.17 -6.29
CA GLY A 146 -4.95 5.01 -5.13
C GLY A 146 -3.85 4.90 -4.08
N THR A 147 -3.89 5.76 -3.07
CA THR A 147 -3.01 5.66 -1.92
C THR A 147 -3.62 4.69 -0.92
N PHE A 148 -2.98 3.54 -0.74
CA PHE A 148 -3.42 2.48 0.17
C PHE A 148 -2.71 2.62 1.52
N SER A 149 -3.46 2.58 2.61
CA SER A 149 -2.93 2.75 3.97
C SER A 149 -3.59 1.81 4.98
N ALA A 150 -2.87 1.57 6.08
CA ALA A 150 -3.47 1.18 7.34
C ALA A 150 -3.53 2.41 8.24
N SER A 151 -4.69 2.69 8.80
CA SER A 151 -4.96 3.76 9.75
C SER A 151 -5.22 3.15 11.11
N VAL A 152 -4.47 3.56 12.11
CA VAL A 152 -4.66 3.12 13.50
C VAL A 152 -5.01 4.32 14.35
N PHE A 153 -6.17 4.26 14.98
CA PHE A 153 -6.71 5.31 15.84
C PHE A 153 -6.87 4.80 17.27
N THR A 154 -6.59 5.64 18.27
CA THR A 154 -6.80 5.32 19.67
C THR A 154 -7.72 6.33 20.35
N TYR A 155 -8.63 5.82 21.19
CA TYR A 155 -9.50 6.63 22.05
C TYR A 155 -8.86 6.95 23.41
N ARG A 156 -7.62 6.53 23.63
CA ARG A 156 -6.86 6.83 24.86
C ARG A 156 -6.26 8.21 24.79
N ALA A 157 -6.37 8.96 25.88
CA ALA A 157 -5.88 10.34 25.99
C ALA A 157 -4.35 10.49 25.90
N SER A 158 -3.59 9.40 25.95
CA SER A 158 -2.12 9.37 25.90
C SER A 158 -1.62 8.21 25.04
N GLY A 159 -1.82 8.30 23.74
CA GLY A 159 -1.20 7.36 22.80
C GLY A 159 0.19 7.87 22.36
N ASP A 160 1.17 6.99 22.27
CA ASP A 160 2.40 7.28 21.55
C ASP A 160 2.11 7.09 20.05
N VAL A 161 2.21 8.16 19.29
CA VAL A 161 1.98 8.11 17.84
C VAL A 161 2.94 7.14 17.14
N THR A 162 4.13 6.94 17.70
CA THR A 162 5.11 5.97 17.17
C THR A 162 4.58 4.54 17.26
N ASP A 163 3.92 4.19 18.36
CA ASP A 163 3.29 2.87 18.52
C ASP A 163 2.12 2.68 17.57
N LEU A 164 1.33 3.72 17.32
CA LEU A 164 0.24 3.66 16.33
C LEU A 164 0.80 3.47 14.92
N CYS A 165 1.84 4.21 14.55
CA CYS A 165 2.53 4.04 13.26
C CYS A 165 3.13 2.64 13.12
N ALA A 166 3.71 2.08 14.18
CA ALA A 166 4.26 0.73 14.17
C ALA A 166 3.18 -0.33 13.93
N LYS A 167 2.01 -0.20 14.58
CA LYS A 167 0.86 -1.08 14.35
C LYS A 167 0.31 -0.97 12.92
N ALA A 168 0.20 0.25 12.40
CA ALA A 168 -0.23 0.49 11.04
C ALA A 168 0.74 -0.13 10.01
N ALA A 169 2.04 0.05 10.21
CA ALA A 169 3.07 -0.55 9.36
C ALA A 169 3.06 -2.09 9.42
N ASP A 170 2.87 -2.66 10.61
CA ASP A 170 2.75 -4.11 10.80
C ASP A 170 1.54 -4.67 10.05
N THR A 171 0.40 -3.97 10.09
CA THR A 171 -0.81 -4.36 9.35
C THR A 171 -0.56 -4.39 7.84
N LEU A 172 0.05 -3.34 7.27
CA LEU A 172 0.43 -3.33 5.85
C LEU A 172 1.46 -4.40 5.53
N GLY A 173 2.46 -4.58 6.41
CA GLY A 173 3.51 -5.59 6.25
C GLY A 173 2.96 -7.01 6.19
N LYS A 174 2.00 -7.33 7.03
CA LYS A 174 1.30 -8.63 7.02
C LYS A 174 0.59 -8.88 5.69
N LEU A 175 -0.10 -7.88 5.16
CA LEU A 175 -0.78 -7.98 3.85
C LEU A 175 0.22 -8.06 2.68
N TYR A 176 1.35 -7.37 2.79
CA TYR A 176 2.40 -7.41 1.77
C TYR A 176 3.08 -8.79 1.66
N LEU A 177 3.11 -9.55 2.76
CA LEU A 177 3.75 -10.87 2.84
C LEU A 177 2.81 -12.04 2.51
N VAL A 178 1.51 -11.80 2.32
CA VAL A 178 0.52 -12.85 2.03
C VAL A 178 0.59 -13.34 0.59
N GLY A 179 1.04 -12.49 -0.32
CA GLY A 179 1.10 -12.78 -1.75
C GLY A 179 2.35 -13.50 -2.23
#